data_14e3f5400b1729c338b6f7a1f4928769
#
_entry.id   14e3f5400b1729c338b6f7a1f4928769
#
_cell.length_a   1.000
_cell.length_b   1.000
_cell.length_c   1.000
_cell.angle_alpha   90.00
_cell.angle_beta   90.00
_cell.angle_gamma   90.00
#
_symmetry.space_group_name_H-M   'P 1'
#
loop_
_entity.id
_entity.type
_entity.pdbx_description
1 polymer ?
#
loop_
_entity_poly.entity_id
_entity_poly.type
_entity_poly.pdbx_seq_one_letter_code
_entity_poly.pdbx_strand_id
1 'polypeptide(L)'
;KDFIVAIELGSSKVTGIAGRKNLDGSINVLAVVKEESSSFIRKGVVYNIDKTALCISSIIKKLTTQLKTEITQVYVGVGGQSIRSVRNIISKDLTSATKVTQEMVINLMDANSAMKYPDQEILDVAQQEYRVDSQYQTDPVGIQCSHIEGNFLNILQRNTFYKNLNKCFETINVNVAEMYISPIALADSVLTEAEKRSGCALVDLGADTTTVSVYSKNILRHLAVIPLGSNNITKDIASLQMEESDAEKMKLKYASAYTENADIDNDLMLPIDNERKVDSRKFIEIVESRLEEIVANVWYQVPAEYSDKLLGGIILTGGGSNLKNIDKAFI
;
A
#
# COMPACT_ATOMS: atom_id res chain seq x y z
N LYS A 1 -23.55 8.62 -19.50
CA LYS A 1 -23.48 7.35 -18.72
C LYS A 1 -22.13 7.35 -18.05
N ASP A 2 -22.11 7.67 -16.78
CA ASP A 2 -20.86 7.92 -16.05
C ASP A 2 -20.34 6.62 -15.45
N PHE A 3 -19.45 5.96 -16.19
CA PHE A 3 -18.65 4.87 -15.63
C PHE A 3 -17.42 5.43 -14.92
N ILE A 4 -17.09 4.85 -13.79
CA ILE A 4 -15.82 5.06 -13.12
C ILE A 4 -14.92 3.88 -13.50
N VAL A 5 -13.76 4.16 -14.07
CA VAL A 5 -12.76 3.16 -14.41
C VAL A 5 -11.49 3.44 -13.62
N ALA A 6 -11.03 2.45 -12.88
CA ALA A 6 -9.80 2.53 -12.10
C ALA A 6 -8.80 1.46 -12.57
N ILE A 7 -7.53 1.85 -12.63
CA ILE A 7 -6.40 0.98 -12.97
C ILE A 7 -5.47 0.92 -11.77
N GLU A 8 -5.13 -0.28 -11.32
CA GLU A 8 -4.11 -0.52 -10.30
C GLU A 8 -2.96 -1.32 -10.89
N LEU A 9 -1.74 -0.87 -10.62
CA LEU A 9 -0.51 -1.42 -11.15
C LEU A 9 0.20 -2.23 -10.08
N GLY A 10 -0.13 -3.51 -9.97
CA GLY A 10 0.50 -4.43 -9.04
C GLY A 10 1.71 -5.16 -9.65
N SER A 11 2.55 -5.72 -8.80
CA SER A 11 3.75 -6.46 -9.20
C SER A 11 3.45 -7.81 -9.83
N SER A 12 2.33 -8.43 -9.48
CA SER A 12 1.89 -9.70 -10.08
C SER A 12 0.85 -9.48 -11.18
N LYS A 13 -0.02 -8.51 -11.00
CA LYS A 13 -1.14 -8.21 -11.92
C LYS A 13 -1.41 -6.73 -12.03
N VAL A 14 -1.76 -6.28 -13.23
CA VAL A 14 -2.46 -5.02 -13.44
C VAL A 14 -3.96 -5.31 -13.44
N THR A 15 -4.72 -4.57 -12.65
CA THR A 15 -6.16 -4.73 -12.51
C THR A 15 -6.87 -3.49 -13.02
N GLY A 16 -7.79 -3.69 -13.95
CA GLY A 16 -8.76 -2.67 -14.37
C GLY A 16 -10.14 -3.03 -13.84
N ILE A 17 -10.79 -2.07 -13.23
CA ILE A 17 -12.16 -2.23 -12.72
C ILE A 17 -13.04 -1.10 -13.23
N ALA A 18 -14.25 -1.44 -13.64
CA ALA A 18 -15.25 -0.47 -14.05
C ALA A 18 -16.50 -0.62 -13.21
N GLY A 19 -17.05 0.48 -12.78
CA GLY A 19 -18.25 0.52 -11.96
C GLY A 19 -19.09 1.76 -12.19
N ARG A 20 -20.23 1.78 -11.54
CA ARG A 20 -21.15 2.92 -11.53
C ARG A 20 -21.52 3.24 -10.09
N LYS A 21 -21.46 4.52 -9.77
CA LYS A 21 -21.88 5.01 -8.46
C LYS A 21 -23.40 5.05 -8.36
N ASN A 22 -23.94 4.45 -7.34
CA ASN A 22 -25.35 4.48 -6.99
C ASN A 22 -25.70 5.76 -6.22
N LEU A 23 -27.00 6.05 -6.09
CA LEU A 23 -27.48 7.22 -5.35
C LEU A 23 -27.11 7.20 -3.86
N ASP A 24 -26.99 6.02 -3.28
CA ASP A 24 -26.58 5.82 -1.87
C ASP A 24 -25.05 5.94 -1.66
N GLY A 25 -24.29 6.20 -2.74
CA GLY A 25 -22.84 6.30 -2.71
C GLY A 25 -22.10 4.99 -2.90
N SER A 26 -22.78 3.85 -2.88
CA SER A 26 -22.17 2.55 -3.19
C SER A 26 -21.76 2.46 -4.66
N ILE A 27 -20.83 1.55 -4.97
CA ILE A 27 -20.36 1.32 -6.34
C ILE A 27 -20.81 -0.07 -6.80
N ASN A 28 -21.55 -0.09 -7.89
CA ASN A 28 -21.89 -1.33 -8.59
C ASN A 28 -20.76 -1.67 -9.56
N VAL A 29 -20.02 -2.75 -9.27
CA VAL A 29 -18.93 -3.23 -10.14
C VAL A 29 -19.54 -3.91 -11.35
N LEU A 30 -19.20 -3.43 -12.53
CA LEU A 30 -19.73 -3.90 -13.82
C LEU A 30 -18.76 -4.82 -14.55
N ALA A 31 -17.47 -4.59 -14.42
CA ALA A 31 -16.43 -5.39 -15.07
C ALA A 31 -15.11 -5.33 -14.30
N VAL A 32 -14.38 -6.44 -14.30
CA VAL A 32 -13.02 -6.54 -13.75
C VAL A 32 -12.16 -7.29 -14.76
N VAL A 33 -11.00 -6.73 -15.09
CA VAL A 33 -10.00 -7.35 -15.96
C VAL A 33 -8.66 -7.35 -15.26
N LYS A 34 -7.98 -8.49 -15.24
CA LYS A 34 -6.65 -8.65 -14.66
C LYS A 34 -5.71 -9.24 -15.71
N GLU A 35 -4.49 -8.72 -15.77
CA GLU A 35 -3.43 -9.25 -16.63
C GLU A 35 -2.12 -9.37 -15.86
N GLU A 36 -1.29 -10.36 -16.20
CA GLU A 36 0.02 -10.58 -15.60
C GLU A 36 0.96 -9.39 -15.85
N SER A 37 1.70 -8.99 -14.82
CA SER A 37 2.59 -7.84 -14.86
C SER A 37 4.02 -8.08 -14.35
N SER A 38 4.33 -9.28 -13.91
CA SER A 38 5.60 -9.61 -13.24
C SER A 38 6.85 -9.34 -14.08
N SER A 39 6.72 -9.30 -15.42
CA SER A 39 7.86 -9.04 -16.32
C SER A 39 8.16 -7.56 -16.55
N PHE A 40 7.25 -6.65 -16.16
CA PHE A 40 7.40 -5.21 -16.43
C PHE A 40 7.06 -4.27 -15.27
N ILE A 41 6.46 -4.79 -14.20
CA ILE A 41 6.26 -4.08 -12.93
C ILE A 41 7.02 -4.84 -11.84
N ARG A 42 7.88 -4.13 -11.12
CA ARG A 42 8.69 -4.69 -10.04
C ARG A 42 8.51 -3.87 -8.77
N LYS A 43 8.22 -4.53 -7.66
CA LYS A 43 8.00 -3.88 -6.36
C LYS A 43 7.01 -2.71 -6.46
N GLY A 44 5.96 -2.90 -7.26
CA GLY A 44 4.88 -1.93 -7.47
C GLY A 44 5.23 -0.73 -8.34
N VAL A 45 6.39 -0.69 -9.01
CA VAL A 45 6.79 0.41 -9.88
C VAL A 45 7.02 -0.05 -11.31
N VAL A 46 6.72 0.84 -12.25
CA VAL A 46 6.89 0.57 -13.69
C VAL A 46 8.37 0.46 -14.04
N TYR A 47 8.76 -0.72 -14.49
CA TYR A 47 10.12 -1.01 -14.94
C TYR A 47 10.27 -0.90 -16.46
N ASN A 48 9.27 -1.37 -17.21
CA ASN A 48 9.23 -1.29 -18.67
C ASN A 48 7.98 -0.52 -19.11
N ILE A 49 8.17 0.69 -19.61
CA ILE A 49 7.09 1.60 -20.00
C ILE A 49 6.25 1.03 -21.13
N ASP A 50 6.90 0.51 -22.19
CA ASP A 50 6.20 0.02 -23.38
C ASP A 50 5.33 -1.19 -23.08
N LYS A 51 5.85 -2.17 -22.35
CA LYS A 51 5.09 -3.35 -21.95
C LYS A 51 3.95 -2.99 -21.01
N THR A 52 4.17 -2.06 -20.09
CA THR A 52 3.11 -1.57 -19.18
C THR A 52 2.02 -0.87 -19.97
N ALA A 53 2.38 -0.01 -20.91
CA ALA A 53 1.42 0.69 -21.78
C ALA A 53 0.58 -0.29 -22.60
N LEU A 54 1.19 -1.32 -23.19
CA LEU A 54 0.48 -2.38 -23.92
C LEU A 54 -0.50 -3.15 -23.03
N CYS A 55 -0.09 -3.47 -21.81
CA CYS A 55 -0.94 -4.15 -20.83
C CYS A 55 -2.16 -3.30 -20.47
N ILE A 56 -1.96 -2.02 -20.15
CA ILE A 56 -3.05 -1.09 -19.84
C ILE A 56 -4.00 -0.94 -21.03
N SER A 57 -3.46 -0.80 -22.25
CA SER A 57 -4.25 -0.74 -23.48
C SER A 57 -5.12 -1.98 -23.67
N SER A 58 -4.56 -3.17 -23.45
CA SER A 58 -5.28 -4.43 -23.50
C SER A 58 -6.44 -4.48 -22.48
N ILE A 59 -6.19 -4.08 -21.24
CA ILE A 59 -7.19 -4.03 -20.18
C ILE A 59 -8.33 -3.08 -20.56
N ILE A 60 -8.01 -1.88 -21.06
CA ILE A 60 -9.01 -0.87 -21.47
C ILE A 60 -9.85 -1.40 -22.64
N LYS A 61 -9.23 -2.06 -23.63
CA LYS A 61 -9.97 -2.70 -24.72
C LYS A 61 -10.96 -3.75 -24.24
N LYS A 62 -10.53 -4.62 -23.32
CA LYS A 62 -11.40 -5.65 -22.74
C LYS A 62 -12.57 -5.04 -21.96
N LEU A 63 -12.31 -4.00 -21.16
CA LEU A 63 -13.35 -3.26 -20.44
C LEU A 63 -14.31 -2.57 -21.41
N THR A 64 -13.81 -1.91 -22.46
CA THR A 64 -14.61 -1.28 -23.51
C THR A 64 -15.54 -2.29 -24.17
N THR A 65 -15.05 -3.48 -24.49
CA THR A 65 -15.83 -4.57 -25.08
C THR A 65 -16.95 -5.04 -24.15
N GLN A 66 -16.63 -5.24 -22.88
CA GLN A 66 -17.62 -5.68 -21.89
C GLN A 66 -18.69 -4.63 -21.60
N LEU A 67 -18.31 -3.37 -21.54
CA LEU A 67 -19.21 -2.25 -21.23
C LEU A 67 -19.94 -1.70 -22.46
N LYS A 68 -19.47 -2.02 -23.68
CA LYS A 68 -19.93 -1.46 -24.95
C LYS A 68 -19.90 0.08 -24.93
N THR A 69 -18.90 0.64 -24.29
CA THR A 69 -18.71 2.10 -24.13
C THR A 69 -17.24 2.41 -24.23
N GLU A 70 -16.88 3.43 -24.96
CA GLU A 70 -15.49 3.91 -25.05
C GLU A 70 -15.03 4.48 -23.71
N ILE A 71 -13.79 4.13 -23.32
CA ILE A 71 -13.16 4.61 -22.10
C ILE A 71 -12.05 5.57 -22.50
N THR A 72 -12.22 6.84 -22.16
CA THR A 72 -11.26 7.93 -22.47
C THR A 72 -10.52 8.43 -21.26
N GLN A 73 -10.99 8.11 -20.04
CA GLN A 73 -10.52 8.62 -18.78
C GLN A 73 -10.50 7.53 -17.74
N VAL A 74 -9.43 7.49 -16.95
CA VAL A 74 -9.26 6.52 -15.87
C VAL A 74 -8.72 7.19 -14.60
N TYR A 75 -9.02 6.57 -13.47
CA TYR A 75 -8.37 6.83 -12.19
C TYR A 75 -7.24 5.81 -11.99
N VAL A 76 -6.12 6.24 -11.45
CA VAL A 76 -4.93 5.39 -11.29
C VAL A 76 -4.52 5.29 -9.83
N GLY A 77 -4.39 4.08 -9.33
CA GLY A 77 -3.80 3.81 -8.03
C GLY A 77 -2.28 3.78 -8.11
N VAL A 78 -1.62 4.57 -7.25
CA VAL A 78 -0.17 4.69 -7.16
C VAL A 78 0.30 4.05 -5.87
N GLY A 79 1.28 3.16 -5.94
CA GLY A 79 1.83 2.44 -4.80
C GLY A 79 3.27 2.00 -5.06
N GLY A 80 3.72 1.00 -4.30
CA GLY A 80 5.03 0.39 -4.46
C GLY A 80 6.14 1.08 -3.70
N GLN A 81 7.37 0.56 -3.86
CA GLN A 81 8.52 0.92 -3.03
C GLN A 81 8.97 2.38 -3.12
N SER A 82 8.47 3.15 -4.08
CA SER A 82 8.81 4.57 -4.21
C SER A 82 8.04 5.47 -3.25
N ILE A 83 6.96 4.95 -2.65
CA ILE A 83 6.07 5.71 -1.77
C ILE A 83 6.55 5.59 -0.33
N ARG A 84 6.64 6.74 0.34
CA ARG A 84 6.92 6.81 1.79
C ARG A 84 6.33 8.08 2.39
N SER A 85 6.08 8.05 3.68
CA SER A 85 5.67 9.22 4.43
C SER A 85 6.85 9.86 5.16
N VAL A 86 6.81 11.18 5.25
CA VAL A 86 7.79 11.98 6.01
C VAL A 86 7.04 13.00 6.83
N ARG A 87 7.35 13.08 8.12
CA ARG A 87 6.83 14.13 9.00
C ARG A 87 7.52 15.46 8.70
N ASN A 88 6.75 16.52 8.71
CA ASN A 88 7.24 17.88 8.60
C ASN A 88 6.49 18.80 9.56
N ILE A 89 7.21 19.70 10.20
CA ILE A 89 6.67 20.68 11.14
C ILE A 89 6.96 22.07 10.60
N ILE A 90 5.92 22.88 10.46
CA ILE A 90 6.03 24.30 10.15
C ILE A 90 5.53 25.07 11.35
N SER A 91 6.37 25.91 11.92
CA SER A 91 6.03 26.67 13.11
C SER A 91 6.08 28.17 12.86
N LYS A 92 5.32 28.91 13.65
CA LYS A 92 5.27 30.36 13.62
C LYS A 92 5.11 30.93 15.04
N ASP A 93 6.00 31.83 15.40
CA ASP A 93 5.86 32.67 16.59
C ASP A 93 4.99 33.89 16.28
N LEU A 94 4.08 34.19 17.17
CA LEU A 94 3.20 35.35 17.08
C LEU A 94 3.70 36.44 18.06
N THR A 95 3.70 37.68 17.62
CA THR A 95 4.26 38.82 18.40
C THR A 95 3.52 39.15 19.69
N SER A 96 2.29 38.64 19.84
CA SER A 96 1.48 38.71 21.04
C SER A 96 0.46 37.59 20.98
N ALA A 97 -0.19 37.29 22.11
CA ALA A 97 -1.30 36.33 22.11
C ALA A 97 -2.36 36.77 21.07
N THR A 98 -2.40 36.08 19.96
CA THR A 98 -3.23 36.41 18.79
C THR A 98 -4.15 35.21 18.50
N LYS A 99 -5.38 35.52 18.06
CA LYS A 99 -6.28 34.45 17.58
C LYS A 99 -5.79 33.90 16.26
N VAL A 100 -5.72 32.59 16.18
CA VAL A 100 -5.40 31.87 14.93
C VAL A 100 -6.50 32.16 13.91
N THR A 101 -6.10 32.56 12.72
CA THR A 101 -6.99 32.83 11.59
C THR A 101 -6.91 31.69 10.57
N GLN A 102 -7.92 31.57 9.72
CA GLN A 102 -7.89 30.64 8.58
C GLN A 102 -6.72 30.92 7.64
N GLU A 103 -6.37 32.17 7.44
CA GLU A 103 -5.21 32.61 6.63
C GLU A 103 -3.90 32.07 7.21
N MET A 104 -3.71 32.11 8.52
CA MET A 104 -2.53 31.52 9.17
C MET A 104 -2.41 30.02 8.92
N VAL A 105 -3.52 29.31 8.99
CA VAL A 105 -3.58 27.86 8.72
C VAL A 105 -3.21 27.57 7.26
N ILE A 106 -3.78 28.33 6.31
CA ILE A 106 -3.46 28.21 4.89
C ILE A 106 -1.97 28.49 4.64
N ASN A 107 -1.41 29.51 5.26
CA ASN A 107 0.01 29.86 5.12
C ASN A 107 0.93 28.75 5.64
N LEU A 108 0.56 28.05 6.72
CA LEU A 108 1.31 26.89 7.21
C LEU A 108 1.24 25.72 6.20
N MET A 109 0.06 25.47 5.63
CA MET A 109 -0.12 24.45 4.61
C MET A 109 0.68 24.76 3.34
N ASP A 110 0.66 26.01 2.89
CA ASP A 110 1.40 26.46 1.71
C ASP A 110 2.92 26.34 1.94
N ALA A 111 3.41 26.71 3.11
CA ALA A 111 4.81 26.54 3.48
C ALA A 111 5.23 25.07 3.49
N ASN A 112 4.38 24.17 3.97
CA ASN A 112 4.63 22.73 3.90
C ASN A 112 4.68 22.23 2.46
N SER A 113 3.73 22.64 1.62
CA SER A 113 3.66 22.24 0.22
C SER A 113 4.83 22.76 -0.63
N ALA A 114 5.47 23.84 -0.18
CA ALA A 114 6.66 24.42 -0.82
C ALA A 114 7.97 23.69 -0.46
N MET A 115 7.93 22.74 0.48
CA MET A 115 9.10 21.93 0.84
C MET A 115 9.62 21.15 -0.36
N LYS A 116 10.95 21.12 -0.48
CA LYS A 116 11.66 20.38 -1.55
C LYS A 116 12.35 19.17 -0.96
N TYR A 117 12.14 18.04 -1.61
CA TYR A 117 12.80 16.76 -1.30
C TYR A 117 13.64 16.33 -2.50
N PRO A 118 14.92 15.98 -2.32
CA PRO A 118 15.78 15.57 -3.43
C PRO A 118 15.19 14.34 -4.16
N ASP A 119 15.05 14.45 -5.48
CA ASP A 119 14.55 13.40 -6.37
C ASP A 119 13.15 12.86 -6.04
N GLN A 120 12.40 13.55 -5.19
CA GLN A 120 11.06 13.19 -4.75
C GLN A 120 10.13 14.40 -4.79
N GLU A 121 8.86 14.14 -4.90
CA GLU A 121 7.81 15.14 -4.82
C GLU A 121 6.70 14.71 -3.89
N ILE A 122 5.98 15.68 -3.36
CA ILE A 122 4.83 15.46 -2.49
C ILE A 122 3.65 15.09 -3.38
N LEU A 123 3.11 13.88 -3.20
CA LEU A 123 1.88 13.44 -3.85
C LEU A 123 0.64 13.87 -3.09
N ASP A 124 0.73 13.83 -1.78
CA ASP A 124 -0.38 14.14 -0.89
C ASP A 124 0.14 14.51 0.50
N VAL A 125 -0.70 15.16 1.28
CA VAL A 125 -0.41 15.59 2.64
C VAL A 125 -1.51 15.08 3.57
N ALA A 126 -1.15 14.25 4.54
CA ALA A 126 -2.04 13.88 5.62
C ALA A 126 -1.86 14.86 6.79
N GLN A 127 -2.86 15.72 7.00
CA GLN A 127 -2.86 16.70 8.06
C GLN A 127 -2.88 16.00 9.43
N GLN A 128 -1.92 16.37 10.28
CA GLN A 128 -1.88 15.98 11.69
C GLN A 128 -2.51 17.08 12.55
N GLU A 129 -2.55 16.87 13.86
CA GLU A 129 -2.99 17.91 14.77
C GLU A 129 -2.06 19.14 14.72
N TYR A 130 -2.63 20.33 14.91
CA TYR A 130 -1.88 21.54 15.17
C TYR A 130 -1.49 21.58 16.65
N ARG A 131 -0.32 22.13 16.93
CA ARG A 131 0.08 22.44 18.30
C ARG A 131 -0.02 23.96 18.50
N VAL A 132 -0.91 24.36 19.39
CA VAL A 132 -1.11 25.76 19.80
C VAL A 132 -0.61 25.90 21.23
N ASP A 133 0.51 26.65 21.40
CA ASP A 133 1.32 26.66 22.62
C ASP A 133 1.66 25.21 23.06
N SER A 134 1.08 24.72 24.13
CA SER A 134 1.29 23.36 24.65
C SER A 134 0.19 22.36 24.34
N GLN A 135 -0.85 22.77 23.59
CA GLN A 135 -2.03 21.94 23.33
C GLN A 135 -2.13 21.50 21.88
N TYR A 136 -2.57 20.27 21.67
CA TYR A 136 -2.86 19.72 20.34
C TYR A 136 -4.33 19.93 19.99
N GLN A 137 -4.58 20.43 18.77
CA GLN A 137 -5.91 20.73 18.25
C GLN A 137 -6.04 20.26 16.81
N THR A 138 -7.21 19.71 16.45
CA THR A 138 -7.52 19.39 15.05
C THR A 138 -7.92 20.63 14.26
N ASP A 139 -8.62 21.56 14.89
CA ASP A 139 -8.98 22.87 14.33
C ASP A 139 -8.46 23.99 15.25
N PRO A 140 -7.40 24.68 14.88
CA PRO A 140 -6.81 25.73 15.71
C PRO A 140 -7.46 27.10 15.52
N VAL A 141 -8.32 27.29 14.51
CA VAL A 141 -8.92 28.59 14.20
C VAL A 141 -9.73 29.14 15.38
N GLY A 142 -9.45 30.39 15.72
CA GLY A 142 -10.11 31.09 16.83
C GLY A 142 -9.44 30.92 18.20
N ILE A 143 -8.46 30.02 18.33
CA ILE A 143 -7.70 29.84 19.58
C ILE A 143 -6.65 30.92 19.69
N GLN A 144 -6.54 31.50 20.88
CA GLN A 144 -5.52 32.52 21.20
C GLN A 144 -4.22 31.81 21.64
N CYS A 145 -3.11 32.14 20.98
CA CYS A 145 -1.80 31.58 21.27
C CYS A 145 -0.65 32.52 20.92
N SER A 146 0.53 32.21 21.42
CA SER A 146 1.78 32.87 21.11
C SER A 146 2.65 32.09 20.13
N HIS A 147 2.40 30.81 19.99
CA HIS A 147 3.14 29.91 19.09
C HIS A 147 2.20 28.89 18.48
N ILE A 148 2.32 28.66 17.18
CA ILE A 148 1.56 27.65 16.46
C ILE A 148 2.50 26.77 15.62
N GLU A 149 2.29 25.46 15.68
CA GLU A 149 2.92 24.47 14.80
C GLU A 149 1.86 23.76 13.96
N GLY A 150 2.08 23.73 12.65
CA GLY A 150 1.40 22.80 11.77
C GLY A 150 2.23 21.53 11.66
N ASN A 151 1.61 20.38 11.94
CA ASN A 151 2.22 19.07 11.78
C ASN A 151 1.63 18.40 10.55
N PHE A 152 2.51 17.93 9.66
CA PHE A 152 2.14 17.38 8.37
C PHE A 152 2.81 16.01 8.17
N LEU A 153 2.09 15.09 7.58
CA LEU A 153 2.66 13.86 7.06
C LEU A 153 2.65 13.95 5.54
N ASN A 154 3.80 14.19 4.95
CA ASN A 154 3.96 14.31 3.50
C ASN A 154 4.15 12.92 2.91
N ILE A 155 3.35 12.58 1.91
CA ILE A 155 3.48 11.35 1.14
C ILE A 155 4.30 11.64 -0.10
N LEU A 156 5.46 11.01 -0.19
CA LEU A 156 6.45 11.27 -1.23
C LEU A 156 6.51 10.12 -2.23
N GLN A 157 6.85 10.45 -3.47
CA GLN A 157 7.18 9.51 -4.52
C GLN A 157 8.42 9.99 -5.28
N ARG A 158 9.23 9.05 -5.77
CA ARG A 158 10.37 9.38 -6.64
C ARG A 158 9.88 9.93 -7.97
N ASN A 159 10.47 11.06 -8.38
CA ASN A 159 10.12 11.75 -9.63
C ASN A 159 10.20 10.85 -10.87
N THR A 160 11.21 10.00 -10.94
CA THR A 160 11.41 9.09 -12.07
C THR A 160 10.23 8.12 -12.22
N PHE A 161 9.74 7.56 -11.13
CA PHE A 161 8.63 6.61 -11.17
C PHE A 161 7.32 7.28 -11.52
N TYR A 162 7.08 8.47 -11.01
CA TYR A 162 5.93 9.29 -11.37
C TYR A 162 5.91 9.63 -12.87
N LYS A 163 7.05 10.05 -13.41
CA LYS A 163 7.21 10.34 -14.84
C LYS A 163 7.00 9.11 -15.72
N ASN A 164 7.56 7.97 -15.33
CA ASN A 164 7.39 6.71 -16.05
C ASN A 164 5.92 6.28 -16.11
N LEU A 165 5.21 6.41 -15.01
CA LEU A 165 3.80 6.09 -14.93
C LEU A 165 2.97 6.98 -15.87
N ASN A 166 3.17 8.30 -15.80
CA ASN A 166 2.50 9.24 -16.71
C ASN A 166 2.76 8.91 -18.18
N LYS A 167 4.00 8.56 -18.51
CA LYS A 167 4.39 8.23 -19.89
C LYS A 167 3.69 6.98 -20.43
N CYS A 168 3.37 6.01 -19.56
CA CYS A 168 2.58 4.85 -19.97
C CYS A 168 1.19 5.27 -20.51
N PHE A 169 0.51 6.18 -19.79
CA PHE A 169 -0.82 6.66 -20.19
C PHE A 169 -0.80 7.61 -21.39
N GLU A 170 0.22 8.47 -21.49
CA GLU A 170 0.44 9.33 -22.66
C GLU A 170 0.63 8.49 -23.92
N THR A 171 1.40 7.41 -23.86
CA THR A 171 1.68 6.52 -25.00
C THR A 171 0.41 5.90 -25.58
N ILE A 172 -0.58 5.61 -24.77
CA ILE A 172 -1.84 4.99 -25.20
C ILE A 172 -2.99 6.02 -25.36
N ASN A 173 -2.69 7.29 -25.19
CA ASN A 173 -3.63 8.40 -25.32
C ASN A 173 -4.89 8.26 -24.44
N VAL A 174 -4.69 7.84 -23.20
CA VAL A 174 -5.72 7.75 -22.17
C VAL A 174 -5.49 8.85 -21.14
N ASN A 175 -6.51 9.60 -20.83
CA ASN A 175 -6.46 10.65 -19.83
C ASN A 175 -6.52 10.06 -18.41
N VAL A 176 -5.59 10.47 -17.55
CA VAL A 176 -5.64 10.18 -16.11
C VAL A 176 -6.41 11.31 -15.43
N ALA A 177 -7.59 10.99 -14.93
CA ALA A 177 -8.44 11.95 -14.23
C ALA A 177 -7.80 12.38 -12.91
N GLU A 178 -7.32 11.39 -12.15
CA GLU A 178 -6.67 11.59 -10.86
C GLU A 178 -5.83 10.38 -10.51
N MET A 179 -4.73 10.61 -9.80
CA MET A 179 -3.92 9.57 -9.17
C MET A 179 -4.23 9.51 -7.69
N TYR A 180 -4.51 8.30 -7.20
CA TYR A 180 -4.75 8.03 -5.79
C TYR A 180 -3.60 7.22 -5.20
N ILE A 181 -3.28 7.49 -3.95
CA ILE A 181 -2.34 6.66 -3.20
C ILE A 181 -3.07 5.38 -2.80
N SER A 182 -2.71 4.26 -3.45
CA SER A 182 -3.38 2.97 -3.28
C SER A 182 -3.50 2.53 -1.83
N PRO A 183 -2.47 2.63 -0.98
CA PRO A 183 -2.59 2.27 0.43
C PRO A 183 -3.64 3.07 1.19
N ILE A 184 -3.83 4.35 0.87
CA ILE A 184 -4.85 5.20 1.51
C ILE A 184 -6.25 4.79 1.04
N ALA A 185 -6.43 4.59 -0.27
CA ALA A 185 -7.70 4.12 -0.82
C ALA A 185 -8.08 2.73 -0.27
N LEU A 186 -7.10 1.84 -0.14
CA LEU A 186 -7.28 0.53 0.47
C LEU A 186 -7.74 0.64 1.93
N ALA A 187 -7.11 1.49 2.72
CA ALA A 187 -7.49 1.73 4.11
C ALA A 187 -8.93 2.23 4.23
N ASP A 188 -9.36 3.11 3.36
CA ASP A 188 -10.74 3.63 3.34
C ASP A 188 -11.77 2.55 3.04
N SER A 189 -11.40 1.51 2.29
CA SER A 189 -12.31 0.41 1.96
C SER A 189 -12.27 -0.76 2.95
N VAL A 190 -11.14 -0.99 3.62
CA VAL A 190 -10.90 -2.16 4.48
C VAL A 190 -11.10 -1.86 5.95
N LEU A 191 -10.62 -0.69 6.42
CA LEU A 191 -10.66 -0.34 7.83
C LEU A 191 -12.02 0.26 8.24
N THR A 192 -12.45 -0.10 9.44
CA THR A 192 -13.60 0.55 10.07
C THR A 192 -13.18 1.87 10.72
N GLU A 193 -14.14 2.77 10.91
CA GLU A 193 -13.92 4.03 11.65
C GLU A 193 -13.44 3.77 13.09
N ALA A 194 -13.94 2.69 13.72
CA ALA A 194 -13.52 2.31 15.07
C ALA A 194 -12.04 1.88 15.12
N GLU A 195 -11.57 1.10 14.14
CA GLU A 195 -10.17 0.70 14.03
C GLU A 195 -9.25 1.90 13.81
N LYS A 196 -9.58 2.79 12.87
CA LYS A 196 -8.83 4.01 12.61
C LYS A 196 -8.76 4.93 13.85
N ARG A 197 -9.86 5.02 14.60
CA ARG A 197 -9.92 5.85 15.80
C ARG A 197 -9.11 5.27 16.95
N SER A 198 -9.27 3.98 17.19
CA SER A 198 -8.62 3.28 18.30
C SER A 198 -7.11 3.11 18.10
N GLY A 199 -6.64 3.21 16.88
CA GLY A 199 -5.27 2.93 16.49
C GLY A 199 -5.13 1.52 15.92
N CYS A 200 -4.61 1.44 14.69
CA CYS A 200 -4.38 0.17 14.01
C CYS A 200 -3.22 0.28 13.01
N ALA A 201 -2.69 -0.86 12.63
CA ALA A 201 -1.78 -0.99 11.49
C ALA A 201 -2.44 -1.86 10.42
N LEU A 202 -2.60 -1.30 9.23
CA LEU A 202 -3.01 -2.05 8.04
C LEU A 202 -1.76 -2.57 7.35
N VAL A 203 -1.66 -3.87 7.21
CA VAL A 203 -0.55 -4.56 6.55
C VAL A 203 -1.06 -5.22 5.29
N ASP A 204 -0.64 -4.69 4.15
CA ASP A 204 -0.93 -5.23 2.83
C ASP A 204 0.23 -6.13 2.37
N LEU A 205 0.03 -7.43 2.45
CA LEU A 205 0.99 -8.46 2.05
C LEU A 205 0.85 -8.74 0.56
N GLY A 206 1.58 -7.98 -0.25
CA GLY A 206 1.59 -8.13 -1.69
C GLY A 206 2.58 -9.19 -2.19
N ALA A 207 2.73 -9.27 -3.51
CA ALA A 207 3.65 -10.19 -4.17
C ALA A 207 5.12 -9.81 -3.94
N ASP A 208 5.49 -8.57 -4.23
CA ASP A 208 6.88 -8.08 -4.12
C ASP A 208 7.10 -7.10 -2.97
N THR A 209 6.03 -6.55 -2.41
CA THR A 209 6.10 -5.54 -1.35
C THR A 209 5.09 -5.82 -0.26
N THR A 210 5.40 -5.34 0.94
CA THR A 210 4.48 -5.28 2.06
C THR A 210 4.33 -3.82 2.47
N THR A 211 3.10 -3.31 2.47
CA THR A 211 2.80 -1.92 2.81
C THR A 211 2.21 -1.83 4.20
N VAL A 212 2.74 -0.92 5.01
CA VAL A 212 2.29 -0.67 6.38
C VAL A 212 1.71 0.72 6.48
N SER A 213 0.45 0.82 6.88
CA SER A 213 -0.26 2.08 7.13
C SER A 213 -0.73 2.11 8.58
N VAL A 214 -0.25 3.07 9.35
CA VAL A 214 -0.62 3.22 10.76
C VAL A 214 -1.61 4.36 10.91
N TYR A 215 -2.75 4.08 11.53
CA TYR A 215 -3.79 5.05 11.85
C TYR A 215 -3.95 5.20 13.35
N SER A 216 -4.27 6.40 13.80
CA SER A 216 -4.65 6.72 15.16
C SER A 216 -5.50 7.99 15.16
N LYS A 217 -6.59 8.01 15.92
CA LYS A 217 -7.54 9.13 15.98
C LYS A 217 -8.08 9.53 14.60
N ASN A 218 -8.34 8.55 13.74
CA ASN A 218 -8.80 8.69 12.36
C ASN A 218 -7.79 9.38 11.41
N ILE A 219 -6.54 9.49 11.78
CA ILE A 219 -5.50 10.16 11.00
C ILE A 219 -4.43 9.15 10.61
N LEU A 220 -3.99 9.18 9.34
CA LEU A 220 -2.82 8.44 8.89
C LEU A 220 -1.57 8.99 9.58
N ARG A 221 -0.86 8.16 10.32
CA ARG A 221 0.32 8.54 11.11
C ARG A 221 1.64 8.12 10.49
N HIS A 222 1.61 7.06 9.69
CA HIS A 222 2.80 6.54 9.03
C HIS A 222 2.41 5.69 7.83
N LEU A 223 3.22 5.76 6.78
CA LEU A 223 3.08 4.94 5.59
C LEU A 223 4.47 4.52 5.11
N ALA A 224 4.70 3.24 5.02
CA ALA A 224 5.96 2.69 4.54
C ALA A 224 5.73 1.46 3.67
N VAL A 225 6.61 1.27 2.69
CA VAL A 225 6.60 0.12 1.80
C VAL A 225 7.89 -0.67 2.02
N ILE A 226 7.73 -1.91 2.44
CA ILE A 226 8.82 -2.87 2.64
C ILE A 226 9.04 -3.60 1.31
N PRO A 227 10.26 -3.66 0.77
CA PRO A 227 10.55 -4.28 -0.52
C PRO A 227 10.66 -5.81 -0.44
N LEU A 228 9.80 -6.44 0.35
CA LEU A 228 9.65 -7.88 0.53
C LEU A 228 8.16 -8.23 0.47
N GLY A 229 7.85 -9.34 -0.15
CA GLY A 229 6.48 -9.84 -0.28
C GLY A 229 6.42 -11.35 -0.41
N SER A 230 5.26 -11.88 -0.73
CA SER A 230 5.03 -13.33 -0.82
C SER A 230 5.87 -14.01 -1.91
N ASN A 231 6.31 -13.30 -2.94
CA ASN A 231 7.23 -13.83 -3.95
C ASN A 231 8.62 -14.15 -3.39
N ASN A 232 9.03 -13.50 -2.32
CA ASN A 232 10.29 -13.82 -1.64
C ASN A 232 10.24 -15.22 -1.01
N ILE A 233 9.07 -15.63 -0.51
CA ILE A 233 8.85 -17.01 -0.03
C ILE A 233 8.98 -17.99 -1.20
N THR A 234 8.35 -17.70 -2.33
CA THR A 234 8.43 -18.51 -3.54
C THR A 234 9.88 -18.67 -4.01
N LYS A 235 10.65 -17.59 -4.05
CA LYS A 235 12.06 -17.62 -4.45
C LYS A 235 12.92 -18.44 -3.49
N ASP A 236 12.64 -18.35 -2.20
CA ASP A 236 13.36 -19.15 -1.20
C ASP A 236 13.05 -20.64 -1.35
N ILE A 237 11.80 -21.00 -1.63
CA ILE A 237 11.42 -22.38 -1.96
C ILE A 237 12.11 -22.84 -3.26
N ALA A 238 12.17 -21.98 -4.27
CA ALA A 238 12.85 -22.28 -5.54
C ALA A 238 14.34 -22.59 -5.39
N SER A 239 14.97 -22.08 -4.32
CA SER A 239 16.36 -22.40 -3.96
C SER A 239 16.60 -23.89 -3.69
N LEU A 240 15.55 -24.68 -3.49
CA LEU A 240 15.57 -26.14 -3.41
C LEU A 240 15.69 -26.82 -4.80
N GLN A 241 16.25 -26.11 -5.77
CA GLN A 241 16.49 -26.59 -7.14
C GLN A 241 15.21 -26.89 -7.93
N MET A 242 14.26 -25.99 -7.87
CA MET A 242 13.05 -26.06 -8.70
C MET A 242 12.76 -24.72 -9.38
N GLU A 243 11.95 -24.78 -10.42
CA GLU A 243 11.46 -23.57 -11.10
C GLU A 243 10.53 -22.75 -10.20
N GLU A 244 10.50 -21.43 -10.37
CA GLU A 244 9.64 -20.56 -9.57
C GLU A 244 8.14 -20.94 -9.68
N SER A 245 7.71 -21.40 -10.85
CA SER A 245 6.31 -21.87 -11.04
C SER A 245 5.97 -23.07 -10.17
N ASP A 246 6.89 -24.00 -9.99
CA ASP A 246 6.70 -25.17 -9.12
C ASP A 246 6.82 -24.78 -7.64
N ALA A 247 7.73 -23.88 -7.33
CA ALA A 247 7.84 -23.30 -5.98
C ALA A 247 6.55 -22.58 -5.56
N GLU A 248 5.93 -21.81 -6.47
CA GLU A 248 4.65 -21.16 -6.21
C GLU A 248 3.54 -22.17 -5.94
N LYS A 249 3.45 -23.26 -6.72
CA LYS A 249 2.49 -24.33 -6.47
C LYS A 249 2.71 -24.98 -5.11
N MET A 250 3.96 -25.24 -4.72
CA MET A 250 4.29 -25.78 -3.42
C MET A 250 3.92 -24.84 -2.28
N LYS A 251 4.20 -23.53 -2.44
CA LYS A 251 3.79 -22.53 -1.47
C LYS A 251 2.28 -22.54 -1.26
N LEU A 252 1.51 -22.50 -2.33
CA LEU A 252 0.04 -22.49 -2.27
C LEU A 252 -0.54 -23.75 -1.66
N LYS A 253 0.12 -24.90 -1.85
CA LYS A 253 -0.37 -26.19 -1.39
C LYS A 253 0.04 -26.55 0.04
N TYR A 254 1.28 -26.27 0.41
CA TYR A 254 1.88 -26.80 1.63
C TYR A 254 2.32 -25.74 2.63
N ALA A 255 2.52 -24.47 2.22
CA ALA A 255 3.07 -23.47 3.10
C ALA A 255 2.11 -23.05 4.21
N SER A 256 2.67 -22.83 5.39
CA SER A 256 2.01 -22.25 6.54
C SER A 256 2.93 -21.21 7.18
N ALA A 257 2.35 -20.11 7.64
CA ALA A 257 3.10 -19.07 8.30
C ALA A 257 3.60 -19.46 9.69
N TYR A 258 2.95 -20.41 10.31
CA TYR A 258 3.28 -20.91 11.63
C TYR A 258 2.90 -22.39 11.74
N THR A 259 3.81 -23.22 12.26
CA THR A 259 3.55 -24.63 12.54
C THR A 259 4.04 -24.93 13.95
N GLU A 260 3.17 -25.50 14.78
CA GLU A 260 3.56 -25.93 16.12
C GLU A 260 4.54 -27.11 16.03
N ASN A 261 5.54 -27.13 16.90
CA ASN A 261 6.55 -28.20 16.91
C ASN A 261 5.96 -29.61 17.03
N ALA A 262 4.83 -29.75 17.74
CA ALA A 262 4.13 -30.99 17.90
C ALA A 262 3.48 -31.49 16.58
N ASP A 263 3.21 -30.60 15.65
CA ASP A 263 2.57 -30.91 14.36
C ASP A 263 3.59 -31.17 13.24
N ILE A 264 4.89 -31.03 13.53
CA ILE A 264 5.95 -31.28 12.55
C ILE A 264 6.22 -32.78 12.48
N ASP A 265 5.93 -33.38 11.33
CA ASP A 265 6.31 -34.76 11.04
C ASP A 265 7.71 -34.78 10.41
N ASN A 266 8.70 -35.25 11.20
CA ASN A 266 10.09 -35.30 10.76
C ASN A 266 10.36 -36.31 9.64
N ASP A 267 9.45 -37.27 9.43
CA ASP A 267 9.58 -38.31 8.43
C ASP A 267 8.81 -37.97 7.13
N LEU A 268 8.02 -36.90 7.13
CA LEU A 268 7.22 -36.52 5.97
C LEU A 268 8.09 -35.88 4.90
N MET A 269 7.97 -36.42 3.68
CA MET A 269 8.59 -35.85 2.48
C MET A 269 7.50 -35.27 1.57
N LEU A 270 7.70 -33.97 1.18
CA LEU A 270 6.79 -33.29 0.27
C LEU A 270 7.24 -33.49 -1.18
N PRO A 271 6.34 -33.91 -2.09
CA PRO A 271 6.71 -34.10 -3.49
C PRO A 271 6.94 -32.74 -4.20
N ILE A 272 8.06 -32.63 -4.88
CA ILE A 272 8.36 -31.52 -5.79
C ILE A 272 7.83 -31.85 -7.19
N ASP A 273 8.19 -33.04 -7.68
CA ASP A 273 7.74 -33.63 -8.94
C ASP A 273 7.65 -35.17 -8.81
N ASN A 274 7.58 -35.89 -9.93
CA ASN A 274 7.47 -37.33 -9.92
C ASN A 274 8.69 -38.05 -9.32
N GLU A 275 9.84 -37.42 -9.30
CA GLU A 275 11.12 -38.02 -8.88
C GLU A 275 11.71 -37.40 -7.62
N ARG A 276 11.40 -36.12 -7.37
CA ARG A 276 12.03 -35.35 -6.30
C ARG A 276 11.06 -35.03 -5.16
N LYS A 277 11.62 -35.10 -3.95
CA LYS A 277 10.92 -34.74 -2.70
C LYS A 277 11.81 -33.86 -1.83
N VAL A 278 11.19 -33.10 -0.97
CA VAL A 278 11.87 -32.28 0.04
C VAL A 278 11.36 -32.66 1.43
N ASP A 279 12.27 -32.63 2.39
CA ASP A 279 11.93 -32.79 3.80
C ASP A 279 10.95 -31.71 4.23
N SER A 280 9.85 -32.12 4.83
CA SER A 280 8.79 -31.23 5.34
C SER A 280 9.34 -30.19 6.34
N ARG A 281 10.23 -30.60 7.24
CA ARG A 281 10.84 -29.71 8.21
C ARG A 281 11.66 -28.60 7.54
N LYS A 282 12.49 -28.96 6.55
CA LYS A 282 13.28 -28.00 5.78
C LYS A 282 12.40 -26.99 5.03
N PHE A 283 11.31 -27.47 4.45
CA PHE A 283 10.33 -26.62 3.77
C PHE A 283 9.67 -25.62 4.75
N ILE A 284 9.25 -26.10 5.92
CA ILE A 284 8.68 -25.27 6.99
C ILE A 284 9.67 -24.20 7.42
N GLU A 285 10.91 -24.56 7.69
CA GLU A 285 11.97 -23.62 8.11
C GLU A 285 12.21 -22.52 7.08
N ILE A 286 12.22 -22.85 5.79
CA ILE A 286 12.38 -21.89 4.71
C ILE A 286 11.22 -20.88 4.68
N VAL A 287 10.00 -21.36 4.75
CA VAL A 287 8.81 -20.49 4.71
C VAL A 287 8.75 -19.59 5.93
N GLU A 288 8.89 -20.16 7.12
CA GLU A 288 8.80 -19.40 8.38
C GLU A 288 9.93 -18.39 8.55
N SER A 289 11.16 -18.72 8.16
CA SER A 289 12.30 -17.79 8.24
C SER A 289 12.06 -16.53 7.41
N ARG A 290 11.51 -16.67 6.21
CA ARG A 290 11.18 -15.50 5.38
C ARG A 290 10.04 -14.69 5.98
N LEU A 291 9.02 -15.36 6.51
CA LEU A 291 7.91 -14.67 7.17
C LEU A 291 8.33 -13.94 8.43
N GLU A 292 9.19 -14.52 9.25
CA GLU A 292 9.76 -13.84 10.42
C GLU A 292 10.47 -12.56 10.03
N GLU A 293 11.24 -12.58 8.93
CA GLU A 293 11.89 -11.37 8.40
C GLU A 293 10.86 -10.31 7.97
N ILE A 294 9.81 -10.70 7.25
CA ILE A 294 8.75 -9.77 6.83
C ILE A 294 8.05 -9.18 8.05
N VAL A 295 7.66 -10.01 9.00
CA VAL A 295 6.99 -9.58 10.24
C VAL A 295 7.86 -8.64 11.07
N ALA A 296 9.15 -8.96 11.22
CA ALA A 296 10.10 -8.10 11.91
C ALA A 296 10.23 -6.73 11.24
N ASN A 297 10.26 -6.69 9.91
CA ASN A 297 10.28 -5.44 9.14
C ASN A 297 8.97 -4.64 9.31
N VAL A 298 7.83 -5.31 9.37
CA VAL A 298 6.54 -4.66 9.63
C VAL A 298 6.57 -3.95 10.99
N TRP A 299 6.99 -4.66 12.04
CA TRP A 299 7.09 -4.07 13.38
C TRP A 299 8.11 -2.94 13.45
N TYR A 300 9.23 -3.06 12.72
CA TYR A 300 10.22 -1.99 12.63
C TYR A 300 9.65 -0.71 12.00
N GLN A 301 8.71 -0.83 11.07
CA GLN A 301 8.06 0.30 10.42
C GLN A 301 6.98 0.96 11.28
N VAL A 302 6.45 0.27 12.28
CA VAL A 302 5.49 0.90 13.21
C VAL A 302 6.26 1.85 14.13
N PRO A 303 5.96 3.18 14.11
CA PRO A 303 6.65 4.11 14.98
C PRO A 303 6.48 3.75 16.46
N ALA A 304 7.56 3.88 17.22
CA ALA A 304 7.60 3.48 18.63
C ALA A 304 6.48 4.12 19.48
N GLU A 305 6.09 5.33 19.15
CA GLU A 305 5.00 6.04 19.84
C GLU A 305 3.61 5.42 19.66
N TYR A 306 3.45 4.52 18.65
CA TYR A 306 2.19 3.81 18.36
C TYR A 306 2.26 2.31 18.62
N SER A 307 3.43 1.74 18.81
CA SER A 307 3.64 0.28 18.91
C SER A 307 2.81 -0.40 20.01
N ASP A 308 2.57 0.30 21.11
CA ASP A 308 1.77 -0.16 22.26
C ASP A 308 0.34 0.40 22.27
N LYS A 309 -0.07 1.11 21.23
CA LYS A 309 -1.35 1.82 21.13
C LYS A 309 -2.24 1.34 19.99
N LEU A 310 -1.95 0.18 19.44
CA LEU A 310 -2.74 -0.42 18.36
C LEU A 310 -3.93 -1.21 18.93
N LEU A 311 -4.86 -0.52 19.60
CA LEU A 311 -6.02 -1.15 20.22
C LEU A 311 -6.99 -1.75 19.22
N GLY A 312 -7.01 -1.23 17.99
CA GLY A 312 -7.72 -1.82 16.85
C GLY A 312 -7.00 -3.00 16.23
N GLY A 313 -5.75 -3.25 16.64
CA GLY A 313 -4.93 -4.38 16.21
C GLY A 313 -4.20 -4.18 14.90
N ILE A 314 -3.69 -5.28 14.37
CA ILE A 314 -3.11 -5.38 13.03
C ILE A 314 -4.15 -6.00 12.11
N ILE A 315 -4.44 -5.32 11.01
CA ILE A 315 -5.36 -5.79 9.99
C ILE A 315 -4.55 -6.25 8.79
N LEU A 316 -4.71 -7.51 8.40
CA LEU A 316 -3.99 -8.12 7.29
C LEU A 316 -4.86 -8.14 6.04
N THR A 317 -4.27 -7.77 4.91
CA THR A 317 -4.90 -7.82 3.59
C THR A 317 -3.86 -8.17 2.52
N GLY A 318 -4.27 -8.23 1.27
CA GLY A 318 -3.41 -8.63 0.16
C GLY A 318 -3.36 -10.14 -0.07
N GLY A 319 -2.79 -10.55 -1.20
CA GLY A 319 -2.71 -11.98 -1.58
C GLY A 319 -1.92 -12.82 -0.58
N GLY A 320 -0.86 -12.27 0.01
CA GLY A 320 -0.06 -12.94 1.04
C GLY A 320 -0.82 -13.22 2.34
N SER A 321 -1.89 -12.48 2.62
CA SER A 321 -2.72 -12.71 3.81
C SER A 321 -3.55 -13.99 3.76
N ASN A 322 -3.62 -14.63 2.59
CA ASN A 322 -4.26 -15.93 2.42
C ASN A 322 -3.39 -17.12 2.89
N LEU A 323 -2.13 -16.87 3.23
CA LEU A 323 -1.24 -17.90 3.73
C LEU A 323 -1.79 -18.47 5.04
N LYS A 324 -1.82 -19.81 5.14
CA LYS A 324 -2.33 -20.50 6.31
C LYS A 324 -1.62 -20.03 7.59
N ASN A 325 -2.36 -19.78 8.66
CA ASN A 325 -1.87 -19.34 9.97
C ASN A 325 -1.10 -18.00 9.95
N ILE A 326 -1.33 -17.14 8.96
CA ILE A 326 -0.63 -15.85 8.85
C ILE A 326 -0.88 -14.97 10.09
N ASP A 327 -2.06 -15.03 10.68
CA ASP A 327 -2.42 -14.32 11.92
C ASP A 327 -1.50 -14.72 13.09
N LYS A 328 -1.17 -16.00 13.21
CA LYS A 328 -0.26 -16.51 14.25
C LYS A 328 1.17 -16.00 14.13
N ALA A 329 1.60 -15.67 12.91
CA ALA A 329 2.94 -15.11 12.68
C ALA A 329 3.08 -13.68 13.21
N PHE A 330 1.96 -12.96 13.42
CA PHE A 330 1.93 -11.59 13.94
C PHE A 330 1.67 -11.47 15.43
N ILE A 331 1.47 -12.58 16.14
CA ILE A 331 1.30 -12.64 17.59
C ILE A 331 2.67 -12.86 18.24
#